data_799c4958d2fe77a0117d2850e41852b4
#
_entry.id   799c4958d2fe77a0117d2850e41852b4
#
_cell.length_a   1.000
_cell.length_b   1.000
_cell.length_c   1.000
_cell.angle_alpha   90.00
_cell.angle_beta   90.00
_cell.angle_gamma   90.00
#
_symmetry.space_group_name_H-M   'P 1'
#
loop_
_entity.id
_entity.type
_entity.pdbx_description
1 polymer ?
#
loop_
_entity_poly.entity_id
_entity_poly.type
_entity_poly.pdbx_seq_one_letter_code
_entity_poly.pdbx_strand_id
1 'polypeptide(L)'
;MLFTTTSPCKLNLFLYITGKRPDGYHNLETLFVILDYGDKMTFETTDDDKVELLTDFGFPVADNLIYKAAMLLKKTTNCQKGVKISIDKVLPQGGGLGGGSGNAATVLLVLNKLWNLNLDKATLLKLGTSLGADVPIFIQGTSAYATGIGEILTEVKVPNHYYLVATPDCKVPTKLLFSSDKLVKNTPSKTLEEHLKTSHDNCFTPVVVQEYPQVQTLLDLLKKYGKSYMSGSGSSCFVAFDDIDHAKCAQKELNKLKISSFIAKSVDLSPVIADLNKL
;
A
#
# COMPACT_ATOMS: atom_id res chain seq x y z
N MET A 1 13.66 -23.10 -7.63
CA MET A 1 13.06 -22.97 -6.28
C MET A 1 11.70 -22.30 -6.43
N LEU A 2 10.67 -22.82 -5.74
CA LEU A 2 9.33 -22.23 -5.74
C LEU A 2 9.08 -21.59 -4.37
N PHE A 3 8.62 -20.32 -4.37
CA PHE A 3 8.30 -19.58 -3.15
C PHE A 3 7.00 -18.81 -3.33
N THR A 4 6.12 -18.90 -2.35
CA THR A 4 4.82 -18.21 -2.37
C THR A 4 4.65 -17.39 -1.10
N THR A 5 4.15 -16.17 -1.23
CA THR A 5 3.91 -15.28 -0.10
C THR A 5 2.75 -14.33 -0.38
N THR A 6 2.26 -13.64 0.65
CA THR A 6 1.28 -12.56 0.54
C THR A 6 2.01 -11.22 0.42
N SER A 7 1.78 -10.52 -0.69
CA SER A 7 2.15 -9.12 -0.87
C SER A 7 1.09 -8.25 -0.19
N PRO A 8 1.39 -7.65 0.98
CA PRO A 8 0.39 -7.01 1.82
C PRO A 8 -0.12 -5.69 1.24
N CYS A 9 -1.25 -5.23 1.77
CA CYS A 9 -1.70 -3.85 1.59
C CYS A 9 -1.36 -2.98 2.82
N LYS A 10 -1.56 -1.67 2.67
CA LYS A 10 -1.42 -0.68 3.74
C LYS A 10 -2.68 0.18 3.85
N LEU A 11 -2.85 0.80 5.00
CA LEU A 11 -3.74 1.93 5.19
C LEU A 11 -2.94 3.18 5.56
N ASN A 12 -3.47 4.35 5.21
CA ASN A 12 -3.07 5.61 5.81
C ASN A 12 -4.07 5.94 6.93
N LEU A 13 -3.66 5.91 8.19
CA LEU A 13 -4.55 6.29 9.29
C LEU A 13 -4.85 7.78 9.28
N PHE A 14 -3.90 8.58 8.84
CA PHE A 14 -4.08 9.97 8.45
C PHE A 14 -3.15 10.30 7.27
N LEU A 15 -3.44 11.36 6.55
CA LEU A 15 -2.58 11.86 5.48
C LEU A 15 -2.74 13.39 5.33
N TYR A 16 -1.65 14.11 5.48
CA TYR A 16 -1.58 15.56 5.31
C TYR A 16 -0.53 15.93 4.28
N ILE A 17 -0.78 17.01 3.54
CA ILE A 17 0.19 17.65 2.67
C ILE A 17 0.68 18.91 3.38
N THR A 18 1.99 18.97 3.66
CA THR A 18 2.60 20.06 4.43
C THR A 18 3.30 21.08 3.57
N GLY A 19 3.45 20.83 2.27
CA GLY A 19 4.05 21.80 1.36
C GLY A 19 4.30 21.24 -0.04
N LYS A 20 4.48 22.13 -1.00
CA LYS A 20 4.91 21.80 -2.36
C LYS A 20 6.43 21.95 -2.47
N ARG A 21 7.09 21.01 -3.09
CA ARG A 21 8.54 20.97 -3.30
C ARG A 21 8.93 21.61 -4.65
N PRO A 22 10.16 22.12 -4.77
CA PRO A 22 10.68 22.62 -6.06
C PRO A 22 10.72 21.58 -7.18
N ASP A 23 10.87 20.29 -6.83
CA ASP A 23 10.86 19.16 -7.78
C ASP A 23 9.47 18.76 -8.28
N GLY A 24 8.42 19.49 -7.84
CA GLY A 24 7.04 19.27 -8.22
C GLY A 24 6.28 18.27 -7.34
N TYR A 25 6.97 17.55 -6.47
CA TYR A 25 6.35 16.68 -5.46
C TYR A 25 5.79 17.50 -4.29
N HIS A 26 5.10 16.81 -3.37
CA HIS A 26 4.57 17.40 -2.15
C HIS A 26 5.16 16.70 -0.92
N ASN A 27 5.48 17.48 0.10
CA ASN A 27 5.81 16.92 1.40
C ASN A 27 4.52 16.39 2.05
N LEU A 28 4.60 15.19 2.58
CA LEU A 28 3.51 14.47 3.24
C LEU A 28 3.85 14.21 4.70
N GLU A 29 2.82 14.06 5.51
CA GLU A 29 2.87 13.45 6.83
C GLU A 29 1.74 12.42 6.90
N THR A 30 2.10 11.17 7.15
CA THR A 30 1.13 10.07 7.20
C THR A 30 1.56 8.98 8.17
N LEU A 31 0.60 8.28 8.74
CA LEU A 31 0.85 7.06 9.49
C LEU A 31 0.37 5.87 8.65
N PHE A 32 1.34 5.07 8.21
CA PHE A 32 1.08 3.81 7.51
C PHE A 32 0.89 2.66 8.50
N VAL A 33 -0.11 1.84 8.22
CA VAL A 33 -0.33 0.55 8.89
C VAL A 33 -0.32 -0.56 7.85
N ILE A 34 0.50 -1.60 8.08
CA ILE A 34 0.56 -2.80 7.23
C ILE A 34 -0.52 -3.79 7.70
N LEU A 35 -1.22 -4.39 6.74
CA LEU A 35 -2.25 -5.38 6.98
C LEU A 35 -1.81 -6.78 6.53
N ASP A 36 -2.40 -7.82 7.13
CA ASP A 36 -2.16 -9.23 6.78
C ASP A 36 -2.86 -9.69 5.49
N TYR A 37 -3.55 -8.81 4.80
CA TYR A 37 -4.29 -9.07 3.57
C TYR A 37 -3.59 -8.48 2.35
N GLY A 38 -3.61 -9.21 1.23
CA GLY A 38 -2.99 -8.73 0.00
C GLY A 38 -3.00 -9.74 -1.13
N ASP A 39 -2.29 -9.40 -2.20
CA ASP A 39 -2.17 -10.24 -3.38
C ASP A 39 -1.25 -11.44 -3.10
N LYS A 40 -1.63 -12.64 -3.53
CA LYS A 40 -0.77 -13.81 -3.39
C LYS A 40 0.19 -13.86 -4.56
N MET A 41 1.48 -13.86 -4.28
CA MET A 41 2.55 -13.89 -5.28
C MET A 41 3.33 -15.19 -5.22
N THR A 42 3.56 -15.80 -6.35
CA THR A 42 4.39 -17.02 -6.48
C THR A 42 5.57 -16.74 -7.39
N PHE A 43 6.75 -17.15 -6.94
CA PHE A 43 8.04 -16.97 -7.61
C PHE A 43 8.65 -18.34 -7.89
N GLU A 44 9.00 -18.61 -9.15
CA GLU A 44 9.75 -19.77 -9.58
C GLU A 44 11.06 -19.32 -10.19
N THR A 45 12.20 -19.59 -9.53
CA THR A 45 13.51 -19.23 -10.08
C THR A 45 13.86 -20.15 -11.23
N THR A 46 14.47 -19.58 -12.29
CA THR A 46 14.94 -20.29 -13.47
C THR A 46 16.44 -20.08 -13.65
N ASP A 47 17.09 -20.98 -14.42
CA ASP A 47 18.51 -20.89 -14.70
C ASP A 47 18.83 -20.00 -15.94
N ASP A 48 17.77 -19.57 -16.65
CA ASP A 48 17.89 -18.55 -17.70
C ASP A 48 17.92 -17.14 -17.08
N ASP A 49 18.14 -16.11 -17.90
CA ASP A 49 18.20 -14.72 -17.45
C ASP A 49 16.86 -13.97 -17.59
N LYS A 50 15.77 -14.67 -17.87
CA LYS A 50 14.47 -14.06 -18.19
C LYS A 50 13.65 -13.71 -16.95
N VAL A 51 12.90 -12.64 -17.06
CA VAL A 51 11.83 -12.27 -16.12
C VAL A 51 10.51 -12.43 -16.84
N GLU A 52 9.72 -13.41 -16.42
CA GLU A 52 8.42 -13.72 -17.00
C GLU A 52 7.29 -13.42 -16.02
N LEU A 53 6.31 -12.61 -16.43
CA LEU A 53 5.06 -12.45 -15.71
C LEU A 53 4.02 -13.38 -16.31
N LEU A 54 3.57 -14.37 -15.55
CA LEU A 54 2.59 -15.37 -15.99
C LEU A 54 1.15 -14.85 -15.90
N THR A 55 0.91 -13.80 -15.13
CA THR A 55 -0.40 -13.14 -14.99
C THR A 55 -0.51 -12.01 -15.99
N ASP A 56 -1.59 -12.01 -16.79
CA ASP A 56 -1.92 -10.89 -17.68
C ASP A 56 -2.59 -9.76 -16.90
N PHE A 57 -2.07 -8.55 -17.02
CA PHE A 57 -2.58 -7.35 -16.37
C PHE A 57 -3.36 -6.43 -17.32
N GLY A 58 -3.48 -6.79 -18.61
CA GLY A 58 -4.17 -5.99 -19.62
C GLY A 58 -3.41 -4.72 -20.06
N PHE A 59 -2.11 -4.62 -19.74
CA PHE A 59 -1.21 -3.55 -20.18
C PHE A 59 0.23 -4.08 -20.40
N PRO A 60 1.09 -3.35 -21.12
CA PRO A 60 2.44 -3.82 -21.44
C PRO A 60 3.24 -4.23 -20.21
N VAL A 61 3.90 -5.38 -20.25
CA VAL A 61 4.72 -5.93 -19.16
C VAL A 61 5.79 -4.92 -18.71
N ALA A 62 6.39 -4.18 -19.64
CA ALA A 62 7.41 -3.16 -19.34
C ALA A 62 6.90 -2.02 -18.47
N ASP A 63 5.57 -1.78 -18.41
CA ASP A 63 4.96 -0.77 -17.55
C ASP A 63 4.63 -1.29 -16.16
N ASN A 64 4.65 -2.60 -15.98
CA ASN A 64 4.32 -3.23 -14.71
C ASN A 64 5.44 -3.02 -13.68
N LEU A 65 5.08 -2.52 -12.48
CA LEU A 65 6.04 -2.29 -11.40
C LEU A 65 6.74 -3.57 -10.92
N ILE A 66 6.09 -4.73 -11.02
CA ILE A 66 6.66 -6.05 -10.72
C ILE A 66 7.84 -6.34 -11.64
N TYR A 67 7.63 -6.18 -12.95
CA TYR A 67 8.67 -6.35 -13.95
C TYR A 67 9.80 -5.34 -13.76
N LYS A 68 9.45 -4.06 -13.58
CA LYS A 68 10.42 -2.99 -13.32
C LYS A 68 11.29 -3.27 -12.09
N ALA A 69 10.70 -3.78 -11.02
CA ALA A 69 11.42 -4.13 -9.79
C ALA A 69 12.43 -5.26 -10.01
N ALA A 70 12.03 -6.33 -10.71
CA ALA A 70 12.94 -7.43 -11.05
C ALA A 70 14.07 -6.97 -11.97
N MET A 71 13.76 -6.21 -13.00
CA MET A 71 14.76 -5.67 -13.94
C MET A 71 15.70 -4.67 -13.27
N LEU A 72 15.20 -3.88 -12.31
CA LEU A 72 16.03 -2.95 -11.53
C LEU A 72 17.05 -3.71 -10.69
N LEU A 73 16.67 -4.80 -10.03
CA LEU A 73 17.60 -5.67 -9.31
C LEU A 73 18.65 -6.26 -10.24
N LYS A 74 18.23 -6.85 -11.37
CA LYS A 74 19.17 -7.40 -12.37
C LYS A 74 20.19 -6.36 -12.81
N LYS A 75 19.73 -5.17 -13.18
CA LYS A 75 20.59 -4.07 -13.62
C LYS A 75 21.57 -3.61 -12.53
N THR A 76 21.09 -3.52 -11.28
CA THR A 76 21.91 -3.01 -10.16
C THR A 76 22.99 -4.00 -9.75
N THR A 77 22.72 -5.32 -9.86
CA THR A 77 23.60 -6.38 -9.36
C THR A 77 24.29 -7.20 -10.46
N ASN A 78 24.00 -6.92 -11.74
CA ASN A 78 24.39 -7.73 -12.89
C ASN A 78 23.96 -9.21 -12.78
N CYS A 79 22.86 -9.48 -12.08
CA CYS A 79 22.33 -10.82 -11.87
C CYS A 79 21.82 -11.43 -13.18
N GLN A 80 22.28 -12.68 -13.48
CA GLN A 80 21.88 -13.43 -14.67
C GLN A 80 20.81 -14.48 -14.40
N LYS A 81 20.31 -14.58 -13.16
CA LYS A 81 19.23 -15.52 -12.80
C LYS A 81 17.90 -15.02 -13.32
N GLY A 82 17.03 -15.95 -13.71
CA GLY A 82 15.66 -15.67 -14.14
C GLY A 82 14.61 -15.98 -13.07
N VAL A 83 13.37 -15.59 -13.38
CA VAL A 83 12.23 -15.87 -12.53
C VAL A 83 10.92 -15.83 -13.32
N LYS A 84 10.00 -16.75 -13.00
CA LYS A 84 8.60 -16.68 -13.37
C LYS A 84 7.79 -16.20 -12.17
N ILE A 85 6.93 -15.21 -12.39
CA ILE A 85 6.11 -14.61 -11.34
C ILE A 85 4.64 -14.71 -11.72
N SER A 86 3.83 -15.29 -10.85
CA SER A 86 2.38 -15.27 -10.95
C SER A 86 1.74 -14.58 -9.75
N ILE A 87 0.56 -13.99 -9.97
CA ILE A 87 -0.13 -13.21 -8.95
C ILE A 87 -1.63 -13.48 -9.00
N ASP A 88 -2.19 -13.84 -7.84
CA ASP A 88 -3.64 -13.84 -7.61
C ASP A 88 -4.01 -12.45 -7.07
N LYS A 89 -4.58 -11.60 -7.92
CA LYS A 89 -4.96 -10.23 -7.59
C LYS A 89 -6.26 -10.21 -6.80
N VAL A 90 -6.19 -9.79 -5.55
CA VAL A 90 -7.36 -9.56 -4.67
C VAL A 90 -7.53 -8.10 -4.28
N LEU A 91 -6.47 -7.30 -4.36
CA LEU A 91 -6.53 -5.87 -4.04
C LEU A 91 -7.09 -5.08 -5.23
N PRO A 92 -7.98 -4.10 -4.98
CA PRO A 92 -8.48 -3.21 -6.02
C PRO A 92 -7.36 -2.34 -6.60
N GLN A 93 -7.40 -2.11 -7.92
CA GLN A 93 -6.47 -1.21 -8.57
C GLN A 93 -6.86 0.25 -8.30
N GLY A 94 -5.91 1.06 -7.83
CA GLY A 94 -6.13 2.49 -7.59
C GLY A 94 -7.00 2.78 -6.37
N GLY A 95 -7.13 1.84 -5.43
CA GLY A 95 -7.95 1.98 -4.22
C GLY A 95 -7.26 2.68 -3.03
N GLY A 96 -6.06 3.25 -3.18
CA GLY A 96 -5.36 3.88 -2.06
C GLY A 96 -4.71 2.89 -1.06
N LEU A 97 -4.66 1.59 -1.40
CA LEU A 97 -4.17 0.51 -0.53
C LEU A 97 -2.69 0.12 -0.82
N GLY A 98 -2.07 0.73 -1.81
CA GLY A 98 -0.67 0.49 -2.16
C GLY A 98 -0.38 -0.86 -2.84
N GLY A 99 -1.38 -1.56 -3.39
CA GLY A 99 -1.21 -2.93 -3.93
C GLY A 99 -0.08 -3.06 -4.96
N GLY A 100 0.00 -2.18 -5.96
CA GLY A 100 1.09 -2.20 -6.95
C GLY A 100 2.46 -1.95 -6.33
N SER A 101 2.55 -1.02 -5.37
CA SER A 101 3.79 -0.72 -4.64
C SER A 101 4.18 -1.87 -3.71
N GLY A 102 3.20 -2.51 -3.06
CA GLY A 102 3.41 -3.72 -2.26
C GLY A 102 3.97 -4.86 -3.11
N ASN A 103 3.39 -5.08 -4.30
CA ASN A 103 3.88 -6.11 -5.23
C ASN A 103 5.32 -5.84 -5.67
N ALA A 104 5.66 -4.59 -6.00
CA ALA A 104 7.04 -4.21 -6.37
C ALA A 104 8.03 -4.43 -5.20
N ALA A 105 7.65 -4.02 -3.99
CA ALA A 105 8.45 -4.25 -2.80
C ALA A 105 8.64 -5.74 -2.50
N THR A 106 7.58 -6.54 -2.64
CA THR A 106 7.64 -8.00 -2.50
C THR A 106 8.64 -8.60 -3.50
N VAL A 107 8.63 -8.16 -4.76
CA VAL A 107 9.62 -8.59 -5.75
C VAL A 107 11.04 -8.25 -5.29
N LEU A 108 11.29 -7.00 -4.86
CA LEU A 108 12.62 -6.59 -4.38
C LEU A 108 13.11 -7.46 -3.22
N LEU A 109 12.26 -7.70 -2.22
CA LEU A 109 12.59 -8.50 -1.04
C LEU A 109 12.82 -9.97 -1.39
N VAL A 110 11.88 -10.58 -2.13
CA VAL A 110 11.92 -12.00 -2.47
C VAL A 110 13.10 -12.31 -3.40
N LEU A 111 13.29 -11.55 -4.46
CA LEU A 111 14.38 -11.80 -5.39
C LEU A 111 15.76 -11.48 -4.81
N ASN A 112 15.86 -10.50 -3.89
CA ASN A 112 17.09 -10.28 -3.14
C ASN A 112 17.50 -11.56 -2.38
N LYS A 113 16.55 -12.26 -1.76
CA LYS A 113 16.79 -13.53 -1.05
C LYS A 113 17.02 -14.69 -2.01
N LEU A 114 16.10 -14.94 -2.96
CA LEU A 114 16.16 -16.12 -3.85
C LEU A 114 17.34 -16.10 -4.81
N TRP A 115 17.76 -14.94 -5.25
CA TRP A 115 18.94 -14.77 -6.11
C TRP A 115 20.24 -14.66 -5.33
N ASN A 116 20.19 -14.62 -3.97
CA ASN A 116 21.33 -14.42 -3.07
C ASN A 116 22.11 -13.13 -3.38
N LEU A 117 21.38 -12.01 -3.58
CA LEU A 117 22.00 -10.74 -3.94
C LEU A 117 22.64 -10.04 -2.73
N ASN A 118 22.17 -10.34 -1.52
CA ASN A 118 22.65 -9.79 -0.25
C ASN A 118 22.69 -8.26 -0.18
N LEU A 119 21.74 -7.62 -0.87
CA LEU A 119 21.55 -6.17 -0.74
C LEU A 119 21.02 -5.86 0.67
N ASP A 120 21.59 -4.84 1.27
CA ASP A 120 21.11 -4.36 2.58
C ASP A 120 19.77 -3.61 2.46
N LYS A 121 19.13 -3.40 3.60
CA LYS A 121 17.83 -2.72 3.68
C LYS A 121 17.89 -1.30 3.12
N ALA A 122 18.97 -0.57 3.36
CA ALA A 122 19.13 0.81 2.89
C ALA A 122 19.16 0.87 1.36
N THR A 123 19.87 -0.06 0.72
CA THR A 123 19.90 -0.21 -0.74
C THR A 123 18.52 -0.56 -1.30
N LEU A 124 17.82 -1.53 -0.68
CA LEU A 124 16.47 -1.90 -1.11
C LEU A 124 15.48 -0.73 -0.98
N LEU A 125 15.54 0.04 0.10
CA LEU A 125 14.71 1.26 0.29
C LEU A 125 14.99 2.29 -0.81
N LYS A 126 16.26 2.53 -1.15
CA LYS A 126 16.64 3.43 -2.25
C LYS A 126 16.10 2.95 -3.60
N LEU A 127 16.22 1.66 -3.91
CA LEU A 127 15.66 1.07 -5.12
C LEU A 127 14.12 1.19 -5.11
N GLY A 128 13.48 0.91 -3.97
CA GLY A 128 12.04 1.05 -3.80
C GLY A 128 11.53 2.46 -4.06
N THR A 129 12.21 3.47 -3.50
CA THR A 129 11.86 4.89 -3.71
C THR A 129 11.89 5.27 -5.20
N SER A 130 12.83 4.71 -5.98
CA SER A 130 12.91 4.97 -7.43
C SER A 130 11.76 4.36 -8.23
N LEU A 131 11.07 3.36 -7.68
CA LEU A 131 9.90 2.71 -8.28
C LEU A 131 8.58 3.40 -7.90
N GLY A 132 8.52 3.98 -6.70
CA GLY A 132 7.34 4.70 -6.24
C GLY A 132 7.42 5.08 -4.76
N ALA A 133 6.73 6.16 -4.40
CA ALA A 133 6.76 6.74 -3.05
C ALA A 133 6.23 5.79 -1.94
N ASP A 134 5.27 4.92 -2.28
CA ASP A 134 4.71 3.93 -1.35
C ASP A 134 5.50 2.60 -1.31
N VAL A 135 6.52 2.39 -2.16
CA VAL A 135 7.29 1.13 -2.14
C VAL A 135 8.11 0.96 -0.87
N PRO A 136 8.76 2.01 -0.32
CA PRO A 136 9.57 1.93 0.88
C PRO A 136 8.84 1.38 2.11
N ILE A 137 7.57 1.72 2.34
CA ILE A 137 6.83 1.22 3.51
C ILE A 137 6.69 -0.30 3.52
N PHE A 138 6.52 -0.91 2.34
CA PHE A 138 6.43 -2.36 2.20
C PHE A 138 7.79 -3.05 2.34
N ILE A 139 8.89 -2.38 1.95
CA ILE A 139 10.26 -2.85 2.22
C ILE A 139 10.59 -2.73 3.71
N GLN A 140 10.16 -1.63 4.36
CA GLN A 140 10.26 -1.45 5.81
C GLN A 140 9.57 -2.60 6.54
N GLY A 141 8.35 -2.94 6.11
CA GLY A 141 7.58 -4.09 6.54
C GLY A 141 6.97 -3.98 7.93
N THR A 142 7.04 -2.82 8.55
CA THR A 142 6.42 -2.48 9.84
C THR A 142 5.59 -1.20 9.68
N SER A 143 4.64 -0.95 10.57
CA SER A 143 3.91 0.32 10.58
C SER A 143 4.87 1.47 10.85
N ALA A 144 4.68 2.59 10.16
CA ALA A 144 5.61 3.73 10.24
C ALA A 144 4.92 5.08 10.06
N TYR A 145 5.39 6.07 10.79
CA TYR A 145 5.19 7.47 10.48
C TYR A 145 6.09 7.85 9.31
N ALA A 146 5.53 8.45 8.29
CA ALA A 146 6.24 8.78 7.07
C ALA A 146 6.19 10.29 6.80
N THR A 147 7.34 10.81 6.37
CA THR A 147 7.53 12.20 5.91
C THR A 147 8.18 12.23 4.54
N GLY A 148 8.59 13.41 4.06
CA GLY A 148 9.09 13.55 2.69
C GLY A 148 7.96 13.41 1.69
N ILE A 149 8.15 12.63 0.62
CA ILE A 149 7.07 12.22 -0.29
C ILE A 149 6.36 10.93 0.17
N GLY A 150 6.70 10.43 1.37
CA GLY A 150 6.25 9.16 1.96
C GLY A 150 7.39 8.15 2.16
N GLU A 151 8.62 8.50 1.80
CA GLU A 151 9.80 7.61 1.80
C GLU A 151 10.64 7.67 3.08
N ILE A 152 10.53 8.75 3.88
CA ILE A 152 11.27 8.89 5.13
C ILE A 152 10.44 8.27 6.24
N LEU A 153 10.85 7.08 6.67
CA LEU A 153 10.07 6.22 7.55
C LEU A 153 10.66 6.17 8.97
N THR A 154 9.82 6.43 9.95
CA THR A 154 10.10 6.19 11.36
C THR A 154 9.15 5.11 11.86
N GLU A 155 9.70 3.95 12.25
CA GLU A 155 8.91 2.83 12.75
C GLU A 155 8.08 3.22 13.97
N VAL A 156 6.83 2.78 14.00
CA VAL A 156 5.88 3.08 15.08
C VAL A 156 5.08 1.84 15.42
N LYS A 157 4.97 1.54 16.70
CA LYS A 157 4.04 0.52 17.18
C LYS A 157 2.63 1.08 17.19
N VAL A 158 1.76 0.49 16.42
CA VAL A 158 0.34 0.81 16.37
C VAL A 158 -0.43 -0.32 17.04
N PRO A 159 -1.46 -0.05 17.87
CA PRO A 159 -2.31 -1.10 18.41
C PRO A 159 -2.88 -1.98 17.28
N ASN A 160 -2.93 -3.28 17.54
CA ASN A 160 -3.46 -4.24 16.57
C ASN A 160 -4.99 -4.17 16.54
N HIS A 161 -5.54 -3.80 15.40
CA HIS A 161 -6.98 -3.75 15.13
C HIS A 161 -7.35 -4.62 13.93
N TYR A 162 -8.61 -5.00 13.85
CA TYR A 162 -9.23 -5.50 12.62
C TYR A 162 -9.79 -4.31 11.85
N TYR A 163 -9.53 -4.29 10.55
CA TYR A 163 -10.02 -3.25 9.66
C TYR A 163 -10.99 -3.86 8.67
N LEU A 164 -12.21 -3.36 8.63
CA LEU A 164 -13.12 -3.58 7.51
C LEU A 164 -12.80 -2.54 6.46
N VAL A 165 -12.26 -3.00 5.33
CA VAL A 165 -11.90 -2.16 4.19
C VAL A 165 -12.92 -2.40 3.08
N ALA A 166 -13.49 -1.36 2.54
CA ALA A 166 -14.46 -1.41 1.46
C ALA A 166 -14.07 -0.45 0.34
N THR A 167 -14.33 -0.86 -0.91
CA THR A 167 -13.98 -0.07 -2.08
C THR A 167 -15.22 0.15 -2.94
N PRO A 168 -15.63 1.41 -3.17
CA PRO A 168 -16.75 1.72 -4.05
C PRO A 168 -16.33 1.49 -5.51
N ASP A 169 -17.32 1.29 -6.39
CA ASP A 169 -17.06 1.12 -7.82
C ASP A 169 -16.75 2.47 -8.49
N CYS A 170 -15.58 3.02 -8.13
CA CYS A 170 -15.02 4.19 -8.79
C CYS A 170 -13.48 4.18 -8.69
N LYS A 171 -12.83 4.77 -9.69
CA LYS A 171 -11.37 4.93 -9.72
C LYS A 171 -11.02 6.39 -9.56
N VAL A 172 -10.18 6.71 -8.60
CA VAL A 172 -9.71 8.06 -8.31
C VAL A 172 -8.27 8.22 -8.83
N PRO A 173 -8.05 9.02 -9.89
CA PRO A 173 -6.72 9.23 -10.44
C PRO A 173 -5.90 10.12 -9.51
N THR A 174 -4.97 9.55 -8.77
CA THR A 174 -4.13 10.25 -7.77
C THR A 174 -3.45 11.50 -8.34
N LYS A 175 -2.96 11.42 -9.58
CA LYS A 175 -2.28 12.55 -10.24
C LYS A 175 -3.19 13.78 -10.39
N LEU A 176 -4.46 13.56 -10.69
CA LEU A 176 -5.44 14.67 -10.84
C LEU A 176 -5.75 15.32 -9.49
N LEU A 177 -5.79 14.53 -8.40
CA LEU A 177 -6.03 15.09 -7.07
C LEU A 177 -4.92 16.06 -6.67
N PHE A 178 -3.65 15.70 -6.87
CA PHE A 178 -2.53 16.60 -6.57
C PHE A 178 -2.57 17.90 -7.39
N SER A 179 -3.20 17.89 -8.57
CA SER A 179 -3.37 19.07 -9.43
C SER A 179 -4.57 19.92 -9.03
N SER A 180 -5.46 19.44 -8.15
CA SER A 180 -6.67 20.17 -7.77
C SER A 180 -6.34 21.42 -6.95
N ASP A 181 -6.98 22.53 -7.32
CA ASP A 181 -6.89 23.79 -6.56
C ASP A 181 -7.65 23.74 -5.23
N LYS A 182 -8.59 22.77 -5.09
CA LYS A 182 -9.35 22.53 -3.87
C LYS A 182 -8.56 21.76 -2.81
N LEU A 183 -7.43 21.17 -3.18
CA LEU A 183 -6.61 20.39 -2.27
C LEU A 183 -5.80 21.31 -1.36
N VAL A 184 -5.95 21.13 -0.05
CA VAL A 184 -5.11 21.80 0.96
C VAL A 184 -3.69 21.24 0.87
N LYS A 185 -2.72 22.10 0.50
CA LYS A 185 -1.33 21.70 0.23
C LYS A 185 -0.31 22.31 1.20
N ASN A 186 -0.77 22.96 2.26
CA ASN A 186 0.05 23.71 3.22
C ASN A 186 -0.43 23.50 4.66
N THR A 187 -0.85 22.29 5.00
CA THR A 187 -1.18 21.94 6.38
C THR A 187 0.07 22.18 7.25
N PRO A 188 -0.05 22.86 8.40
CA PRO A 188 1.08 23.01 9.31
C PRO A 188 1.67 21.67 9.69
N SER A 189 2.99 21.53 9.57
CA SER A 189 3.71 20.33 9.97
C SER A 189 3.57 20.08 11.46
N LYS A 190 3.39 18.81 11.84
CA LYS A 190 3.23 18.35 13.21
C LYS A 190 4.10 17.12 13.47
N THR A 191 4.48 16.97 14.72
CA THR A 191 5.10 15.71 15.17
C THR A 191 4.07 14.58 15.18
N LEU A 192 4.55 13.35 15.16
CA LEU A 192 3.65 12.17 15.31
C LEU A 192 2.79 12.27 16.59
N GLU A 193 3.41 12.70 17.70
CA GLU A 193 2.70 12.82 18.99
C GLU A 193 1.55 13.84 18.91
N GLU A 194 1.75 14.96 18.23
CA GLU A 194 0.70 15.95 17.99
C GLU A 194 -0.40 15.42 17.10
N HIS A 195 -0.05 14.66 16.03
CA HIS A 195 -1.03 14.01 15.17
C HIS A 195 -1.91 13.00 15.94
N LEU A 196 -1.29 12.19 16.80
CA LEU A 196 -2.02 11.18 17.60
C LEU A 196 -2.99 11.80 18.62
N LYS A 197 -2.77 13.05 19.04
CA LYS A 197 -3.65 13.80 19.95
C LYS A 197 -4.81 14.50 19.21
N THR A 198 -4.73 14.61 17.89
CA THR A 198 -5.76 15.28 17.08
C THR A 198 -6.64 14.26 16.35
N SER A 199 -7.73 14.72 15.73
CA SER A 199 -8.51 13.86 14.84
C SER A 199 -7.64 13.40 13.67
N HIS A 200 -7.71 12.11 13.35
CA HIS A 200 -7.07 11.61 12.15
C HIS A 200 -7.90 12.03 10.94
N ASP A 201 -7.30 12.76 10.01
CA ASP A 201 -7.96 13.24 8.79
C ASP A 201 -7.09 12.89 7.57
N ASN A 202 -7.71 12.94 6.41
CA ASN A 202 -7.03 12.75 5.14
C ASN A 202 -7.35 13.95 4.24
N CYS A 203 -6.33 14.72 3.87
CA CYS A 203 -6.48 15.96 3.10
C CYS A 203 -7.11 15.75 1.71
N PHE A 204 -7.07 14.53 1.16
CA PHE A 204 -7.74 14.20 -0.10
C PHE A 204 -9.25 13.99 0.07
N THR A 205 -9.72 13.58 1.26
CA THR A 205 -11.12 13.22 1.47
C THR A 205 -12.09 14.32 1.02
N PRO A 206 -11.92 15.61 1.41
CA PRO A 206 -12.86 16.67 0.99
C PRO A 206 -12.97 16.82 -0.53
N VAL A 207 -11.85 16.66 -1.25
CA VAL A 207 -11.83 16.74 -2.72
C VAL A 207 -12.48 15.52 -3.34
N VAL A 208 -12.12 14.33 -2.85
CA VAL A 208 -12.60 13.06 -3.40
C VAL A 208 -14.10 12.90 -3.21
N VAL A 209 -14.65 13.19 -2.06
CA VAL A 209 -16.10 13.04 -1.81
C VAL A 209 -16.95 14.02 -2.64
N GLN A 210 -16.39 15.16 -3.01
CA GLN A 210 -17.08 16.12 -3.87
C GLN A 210 -17.15 15.62 -5.33
N GLU A 211 -16.08 14.99 -5.83
CA GLU A 211 -15.99 14.52 -7.21
C GLU A 211 -16.50 13.08 -7.38
N TYR A 212 -16.47 12.30 -6.32
CA TYR A 212 -16.88 10.88 -6.27
C TYR A 212 -17.88 10.65 -5.15
N PRO A 213 -19.18 10.98 -5.33
CA PRO A 213 -20.21 10.83 -4.28
C PRO A 213 -20.32 9.41 -3.72
N GLN A 214 -19.92 8.38 -4.48
CA GLN A 214 -19.89 6.99 -4.04
C GLN A 214 -18.97 6.80 -2.82
N VAL A 215 -17.88 7.58 -2.74
CA VAL A 215 -16.96 7.55 -1.59
C VAL A 215 -17.63 8.15 -0.36
N GLN A 216 -18.36 9.27 -0.51
CA GLN A 216 -19.14 9.87 0.57
C GLN A 216 -20.20 8.89 1.09
N THR A 217 -20.96 8.28 0.17
CA THR A 217 -21.99 7.28 0.52
C THR A 217 -21.39 6.13 1.33
N LEU A 218 -20.21 5.63 0.92
CA LEU A 218 -19.52 4.55 1.62
C LEU A 218 -19.04 5.00 3.00
N LEU A 219 -18.44 6.18 3.13
CA LEU A 219 -18.03 6.73 4.42
C LEU A 219 -19.22 6.85 5.38
N ASP A 220 -20.37 7.36 4.90
CA ASP A 220 -21.59 7.51 5.72
C ASP A 220 -22.17 6.15 6.12
N LEU A 221 -22.09 5.16 5.26
CA LEU A 221 -22.49 3.78 5.58
C LEU A 221 -21.61 3.19 6.69
N LEU A 222 -20.29 3.35 6.54
CA LEU A 222 -19.32 2.82 7.50
C LEU A 222 -19.38 3.52 8.86
N LYS A 223 -19.81 4.78 8.95
CA LYS A 223 -19.99 5.52 10.22
C LYS A 223 -20.94 4.83 11.22
N LYS A 224 -21.83 3.94 10.74
CA LYS A 224 -22.71 3.14 11.61
C LYS A 224 -21.93 2.19 12.54
N TYR A 225 -20.71 1.85 12.16
CA TYR A 225 -19.88 0.87 12.85
C TYR A 225 -18.70 1.50 13.61
N GLY A 226 -18.45 2.79 13.39
CA GLY A 226 -17.36 3.52 14.02
C GLY A 226 -16.88 4.69 13.17
N LYS A 227 -15.78 5.29 13.56
CA LYS A 227 -15.17 6.37 12.79
C LYS A 227 -14.63 5.83 11.47
N SER A 228 -15.14 6.33 10.36
CA SER A 228 -14.77 5.89 9.01
C SER A 228 -13.75 6.83 8.39
N TYR A 229 -12.81 6.27 7.61
CA TYR A 229 -11.74 7.00 6.98
C TYR A 229 -11.52 6.53 5.55
N MET A 230 -10.94 7.39 4.71
CA MET A 230 -10.45 7.04 3.38
C MET A 230 -8.94 6.79 3.42
N SER A 231 -8.46 5.73 2.78
CA SER A 231 -7.03 5.43 2.69
C SER A 231 -6.37 6.09 1.48
N GLY A 232 -5.23 6.73 1.70
CA GLY A 232 -4.44 7.34 0.63
C GLY A 232 -5.24 8.34 -0.19
N SER A 233 -5.11 8.29 -1.50
CA SER A 233 -5.89 9.11 -2.45
C SER A 233 -7.30 8.54 -2.72
N GLY A 234 -7.72 7.52 -1.99
CA GLY A 234 -8.97 6.82 -2.23
C GLY A 234 -8.86 5.78 -3.35
N SER A 235 -9.94 5.11 -3.70
CA SER A 235 -11.33 5.25 -3.23
C SER A 235 -11.68 4.41 -2.01
N SER A 236 -10.79 3.51 -1.53
CA SER A 236 -11.09 2.60 -0.42
C SER A 236 -11.27 3.36 0.89
N CYS A 237 -12.31 2.96 1.63
CA CYS A 237 -12.64 3.46 2.96
C CYS A 237 -12.54 2.34 3.98
N PHE A 238 -12.30 2.68 5.24
CA PHE A 238 -12.16 1.69 6.30
C PHE A 238 -12.70 2.16 7.65
N VAL A 239 -12.97 1.16 8.48
CA VAL A 239 -13.32 1.30 9.91
C VAL A 239 -12.48 0.29 10.69
N ALA A 240 -11.99 0.69 11.87
CA ALA A 240 -11.27 -0.17 12.79
C ALA A 240 -12.21 -0.82 13.81
N PHE A 241 -11.89 -2.07 14.21
CA PHE A 241 -12.59 -2.85 15.21
C PHE A 241 -11.58 -3.52 16.14
N ASP A 242 -11.90 -3.60 17.41
CA ASP A 242 -11.14 -4.36 18.39
C ASP A 242 -11.46 -5.85 18.32
N ASP A 243 -12.63 -6.20 17.80
CA ASP A 243 -13.15 -7.56 17.69
C ASP A 243 -13.52 -7.93 16.26
N ILE A 244 -13.05 -9.11 15.83
CA ILE A 244 -13.27 -9.63 14.48
C ILE A 244 -14.75 -9.95 14.21
N ASP A 245 -15.54 -10.34 15.19
CA ASP A 245 -16.93 -10.73 14.98
C ASP A 245 -17.81 -9.50 14.71
N HIS A 246 -17.53 -8.37 15.34
CA HIS A 246 -18.15 -7.09 14.98
C HIS A 246 -17.77 -6.67 13.54
N ALA A 247 -16.51 -6.83 13.14
CA ALA A 247 -16.10 -6.56 11.77
C ALA A 247 -16.81 -7.47 10.75
N LYS A 248 -16.99 -8.77 11.07
CA LYS A 248 -17.74 -9.73 10.22
C LYS A 248 -19.22 -9.37 10.11
N CYS A 249 -19.83 -8.92 11.20
CA CYS A 249 -21.22 -8.45 11.17
C CYS A 249 -21.38 -7.24 10.22
N ALA A 250 -20.50 -6.26 10.32
CA ALA A 250 -20.49 -5.12 9.42
C ALA A 250 -20.25 -5.53 7.96
N GLN A 251 -19.30 -6.45 7.69
CA GLN A 251 -19.04 -6.96 6.35
C GLN A 251 -20.27 -7.65 5.74
N LYS A 252 -21.02 -8.43 6.51
CA LYS A 252 -22.25 -9.08 6.03
C LYS A 252 -23.26 -8.06 5.50
N GLU A 253 -23.37 -6.88 6.13
CA GLU A 253 -24.26 -5.82 5.64
C GLU A 253 -23.75 -5.22 4.33
N LEU A 254 -22.43 -4.98 4.19
CA LEU A 254 -21.85 -4.52 2.94
C LEU A 254 -22.04 -5.53 1.80
N ASN A 255 -21.92 -6.84 2.10
CA ASN A 255 -22.13 -7.91 1.13
C ASN A 255 -23.57 -7.95 0.61
N LYS A 256 -24.58 -7.70 1.47
CA LYS A 256 -25.99 -7.57 1.04
C LYS A 256 -26.17 -6.42 0.05
N LEU A 257 -25.39 -5.34 0.22
CA LEU A 257 -25.39 -4.19 -0.68
C LEU A 257 -24.48 -4.37 -1.90
N LYS A 258 -23.83 -5.54 -2.05
CA LYS A 258 -22.87 -5.89 -3.11
C LYS A 258 -21.66 -4.94 -3.15
N ILE A 259 -21.28 -4.39 -2.00
CA ILE A 259 -20.09 -3.55 -1.88
C ILE A 259 -18.87 -4.45 -1.65
N SER A 260 -17.86 -4.32 -2.53
CA SER A 260 -16.60 -5.06 -2.40
C SER A 260 -15.90 -4.69 -1.10
N SER A 261 -15.62 -5.68 -0.26
CA SER A 261 -14.99 -5.46 1.04
C SER A 261 -14.22 -6.68 1.53
N PHE A 262 -13.23 -6.43 2.38
CA PHE A 262 -12.50 -7.46 3.09
C PHE A 262 -12.21 -7.03 4.53
N ILE A 263 -11.92 -8.00 5.39
CA ILE A 263 -11.43 -7.78 6.73
C ILE A 263 -9.96 -8.16 6.77
N ALA A 264 -9.14 -7.32 7.37
CA ALA A 264 -7.72 -7.57 7.57
C ALA A 264 -7.29 -7.10 8.98
N LYS A 265 -6.22 -7.68 9.49
CA LYS A 265 -5.62 -7.29 10.76
C LYS A 265 -4.34 -6.50 10.51
N SER A 266 -4.08 -5.47 11.31
CA SER A 266 -2.75 -4.86 11.34
C SER A 266 -1.73 -5.83 11.92
N VAL A 267 -0.51 -5.78 11.40
CA VAL A 267 0.57 -6.67 11.79
C VAL A 267 1.82 -5.90 12.21
N ASP A 268 2.56 -6.45 13.17
CA ASP A 268 3.84 -5.89 13.60
C ASP A 268 4.94 -6.12 12.57
N LEU A 269 4.82 -7.19 11.77
CA LEU A 269 5.76 -7.54 10.71
C LEU A 269 4.99 -8.01 9.47
N SER A 270 5.37 -7.47 8.33
CA SER A 270 4.81 -7.81 7.01
C SER A 270 4.86 -9.32 6.74
N PRO A 271 3.77 -9.92 6.19
CA PRO A 271 3.73 -11.34 5.84
C PRO A 271 4.92 -11.78 4.98
N VAL A 272 5.30 -10.99 3.97
CA VAL A 272 6.43 -11.34 3.10
C VAL A 272 7.75 -11.44 3.87
N ILE A 273 8.02 -10.54 4.80
CA ILE A 273 9.26 -10.59 5.62
C ILE A 273 9.19 -11.77 6.58
N ALA A 274 8.03 -12.01 7.21
CA ALA A 274 7.84 -13.16 8.07
C ALA A 274 8.06 -14.49 7.34
N ASP A 275 7.62 -14.60 6.08
CA ASP A 275 7.84 -15.81 5.27
C ASP A 275 9.30 -15.95 4.82
N LEU A 276 9.97 -14.85 4.45
CA LEU A 276 11.40 -14.86 4.08
C LEU A 276 12.33 -15.23 5.26
N ASN A 277 11.93 -14.92 6.48
CA ASN A 277 12.68 -15.29 7.69
C ASN A 277 12.62 -16.81 7.99
N LYS A 278 11.71 -17.55 7.34
CA LYS A 278 11.60 -19.02 7.45
C LYS A 278 12.50 -19.77 6.44
N LEU A 279 13.06 -19.06 5.45
CA LEU A 279 14.04 -19.56 4.48
C LEU A 279 15.48 -19.45 5.02
#